data_ece62209d54befe5ce987345d611d6cf
#
_entry.id   ece62209d54befe5ce987345d611d6cf
#
_cell.length_a   1.000
_cell.length_b   1.000
_cell.length_c   1.000
_cell.angle_alpha   90.00
_cell.angle_beta   90.00
_cell.angle_gamma   90.00
#
_symmetry.space_group_name_H-M   'P 1'
#
loop_
_entity.id
_entity.type
_entity.pdbx_description
1 polymer ?
#
loop_
_entity_poly.entity_id
_entity_poly.type
_entity_poly.pdbx_seq_one_letter_code
_entity_poly.pdbx_strand_id
1 'polypeptide(L)'
;MSSNRSIYAAAAVAVVGTGVVVSTPVTPAPIDVQARAVRLIDVDTAASPLGDGTALVYGGSGVPLPGPLYVDAADQLYLQPNGFTGTLQSAFTPEGLRPFTGLNSLGLGTSLSQDQPIMISDIEHQIAAGGVSPENPVVVFGYSQSSDAASLIMQQLHDAGVPADDVHFVLVGDTNNPAGGGFSLFDFPSGNTGALSGVDVPLQPATPSDLYPTDIYSIEYDSAPDFPQYTSNLLSDLNADLGTFFVHTTYLDISPEQIASAQLLPGSQDSTIDPCAACLTDYYMIPNDNLPILEPLLLIPGAQPLYDLLEPDTRILVNLGYGSITEGWNQEPANVPITFAASPLASVLDQVPSALAAGWQQG
;
A
#
# COMPACT_ATOMS: atom_id res chain seq x y z
N MET A 1 -8.10 -13.31 -27.26
CA MET A 1 -7.97 -11.91 -27.60
C MET A 1 -6.69 -11.42 -26.95
N SER A 2 -5.79 -10.82 -27.70
CA SER A 2 -4.37 -10.62 -27.33
C SER A 2 -4.23 -9.46 -26.36
N SER A 3 -3.71 -9.74 -25.16
CA SER A 3 -3.31 -8.75 -24.15
C SER A 3 -1.99 -8.12 -24.58
N ASN A 4 -1.99 -6.81 -24.84
CA ASN A 4 -0.77 -6.03 -25.04
C ASN A 4 -0.11 -5.75 -23.67
N ARG A 5 0.82 -6.60 -23.28
CA ARG A 5 1.76 -6.28 -22.19
C ARG A 5 2.90 -5.46 -22.77
N SER A 6 3.03 -4.22 -22.33
CA SER A 6 4.22 -3.39 -22.62
C SER A 6 5.41 -3.94 -21.83
N ILE A 7 6.41 -4.44 -22.56
CA ILE A 7 7.63 -5.03 -22.01
C ILE A 7 8.63 -3.88 -21.79
N TYR A 8 8.93 -3.54 -20.55
CA TYR A 8 10.13 -2.78 -20.20
C TYR A 8 11.24 -3.78 -19.84
N ALA A 9 12.25 -3.86 -20.68
CA ALA A 9 13.40 -4.73 -20.46
C ALA A 9 14.39 -4.02 -19.51
N ALA A 10 14.55 -4.54 -18.30
CA ALA A 10 15.68 -4.23 -17.44
C ALA A 10 16.74 -5.31 -17.62
N ALA A 11 17.99 -4.93 -17.91
CA ALA A 11 19.09 -5.83 -18.06
C ALA A 11 19.67 -6.18 -16.69
N ALA A 12 19.51 -7.43 -16.23
CA ALA A 12 20.20 -7.97 -15.07
C ALA A 12 21.43 -8.79 -15.49
N VAL A 13 22.57 -8.51 -14.89
CA VAL A 13 23.81 -9.29 -15.06
C VAL A 13 23.81 -10.41 -14.02
N ALA A 14 23.75 -11.68 -14.47
CA ALA A 14 23.85 -12.84 -13.61
C ALA A 14 25.29 -13.35 -13.54
N VAL A 15 25.79 -13.60 -12.31
CA VAL A 15 27.01 -14.37 -12.07
C VAL A 15 26.60 -15.79 -11.67
N VAL A 16 26.95 -16.78 -12.49
CA VAL A 16 26.67 -18.19 -12.26
C VAL A 16 27.90 -18.87 -11.64
N GLY A 17 27.76 -19.37 -10.42
CA GLY A 17 28.70 -20.26 -9.80
C GLY A 17 28.19 -21.70 -9.88
N THR A 18 28.97 -22.62 -10.52
CA THR A 18 28.59 -24.02 -10.68
C THR A 18 29.06 -24.87 -9.48
N GLY A 19 28.08 -25.39 -8.71
CA GLY A 19 28.32 -26.48 -7.75
C GLY A 19 27.36 -27.63 -8.02
N VAL A 20 27.93 -28.86 -8.20
CA VAL A 20 27.11 -30.06 -8.37
C VAL A 20 26.82 -30.65 -7.00
N VAL A 21 25.52 -30.74 -6.64
CA VAL A 21 25.07 -31.46 -5.43
C VAL A 21 24.30 -32.71 -5.84
N VAL A 22 24.71 -33.83 -5.29
CA VAL A 22 24.05 -35.14 -5.45
C VAL A 22 23.00 -35.26 -4.34
N SER A 23 21.71 -35.28 -4.70
CA SER A 23 20.61 -35.42 -3.75
C SER A 23 20.14 -36.87 -3.59
N THR A 24 20.01 -37.32 -2.33
CA THR A 24 19.27 -38.54 -1.97
C THR A 24 17.77 -38.18 -1.76
N PRO A 25 16.82 -39.01 -2.16
CA PRO A 25 15.41 -38.69 -2.01
C PRO A 25 15.02 -38.74 -0.53
N VAL A 26 14.51 -37.62 -0.02
CA VAL A 26 13.90 -37.51 1.31
C VAL A 26 12.39 -37.52 1.11
N THR A 27 11.69 -38.40 1.82
CA THR A 27 10.23 -38.43 1.91
C THR A 27 9.74 -37.17 2.62
N PRO A 28 8.81 -36.39 2.04
CA PRO A 28 8.30 -35.21 2.72
C PRO A 28 7.51 -35.56 3.97
N ALA A 29 7.85 -34.89 5.07
CA ALA A 29 7.01 -34.91 6.28
C ALA A 29 5.68 -34.18 5.98
N PRO A 30 4.55 -34.58 6.64
CA PRO A 30 3.29 -33.88 6.44
C PRO A 30 3.44 -32.41 6.87
N ILE A 31 3.12 -31.52 5.95
CA ILE A 31 3.04 -30.08 6.21
C ILE A 31 1.89 -29.88 7.18
N ASP A 32 2.20 -29.50 8.42
CA ASP A 32 1.20 -28.92 9.32
C ASP A 32 0.94 -27.49 8.83
N VAL A 33 0.02 -27.38 7.86
CA VAL A 33 -0.53 -26.09 7.46
C VAL A 33 -1.32 -25.63 8.69
N GLN A 34 -0.69 -24.83 9.54
CA GLN A 34 -1.44 -23.99 10.45
C GLN A 34 -2.31 -23.11 9.56
N ALA A 35 -3.57 -23.53 9.41
CA ALA A 35 -4.57 -22.67 8.80
C ALA A 35 -4.58 -21.37 9.63
N ARG A 36 -3.94 -20.32 9.11
CA ARG A 36 -4.20 -18.96 9.57
C ARG A 36 -5.72 -18.83 9.50
N ALA A 37 -6.34 -18.63 10.65
CA ALA A 37 -7.77 -18.40 10.68
C ALA A 37 -8.03 -17.20 9.79
N VAL A 38 -8.59 -17.43 8.62
CA VAL A 38 -9.23 -16.41 7.82
C VAL A 38 -10.32 -15.87 8.74
N ARG A 39 -10.07 -14.73 9.36
CA ARG A 39 -11.11 -13.96 9.99
C ARG A 39 -11.98 -13.47 8.83
N LEU A 40 -13.07 -14.17 8.57
CA LEU A 40 -14.22 -13.53 7.96
C LEU A 40 -14.44 -12.28 8.82
N ILE A 41 -14.33 -11.11 8.22
CA ILE A 41 -14.75 -9.86 8.85
C ILE A 41 -16.20 -10.13 9.26
N ASP A 42 -16.43 -10.27 10.57
CA ASP A 42 -17.79 -10.33 11.09
C ASP A 42 -18.39 -8.95 10.79
N VAL A 43 -19.36 -8.91 9.88
CA VAL A 43 -20.07 -7.72 9.41
C VAL A 43 -20.87 -7.02 10.55
N ASP A 44 -20.56 -7.32 11.81
CA ASP A 44 -21.31 -6.89 12.99
C ASP A 44 -20.53 -5.98 13.95
N THR A 45 -19.39 -5.41 13.52
CA THR A 45 -18.76 -4.27 14.20
C THR A 45 -18.76 -3.10 13.23
N ALA A 46 -19.56 -2.12 13.54
CA ALA A 46 -19.95 -0.98 12.76
C ALA A 46 -18.76 -0.09 12.31
N ALA A 47 -18.03 -0.51 11.30
CA ALA A 47 -17.48 0.46 10.36
C ALA A 47 -18.68 1.21 9.80
N SER A 48 -18.66 2.54 9.79
CA SER A 48 -19.72 3.32 9.13
C SER A 48 -19.78 2.85 7.68
N PRO A 49 -20.86 2.24 7.21
CA PRO A 49 -20.95 1.80 5.83
C PRO A 49 -20.71 3.01 4.94
N LEU A 50 -19.99 2.85 3.84
CA LEU A 50 -19.72 3.94 2.89
C LEU A 50 -21.01 4.52 2.25
N GLY A 51 -22.16 3.89 2.54
CA GLY A 51 -23.49 4.37 2.19
C GLY A 51 -23.86 4.25 0.72
N ASP A 52 -24.91 5.01 0.33
CA ASP A 52 -25.43 5.03 -1.05
C ASP A 52 -25.24 6.39 -1.76
N GLY A 53 -24.34 7.24 -1.24
CA GLY A 53 -24.00 8.54 -1.79
C GLY A 53 -23.20 8.48 -3.10
N THR A 54 -22.28 9.42 -3.27
CA THR A 54 -21.39 9.47 -4.45
C THR A 54 -19.96 9.10 -4.05
N ALA A 55 -19.35 8.19 -4.79
CA ALA A 55 -17.92 7.94 -4.72
C ALA A 55 -17.20 8.62 -5.89
N LEU A 56 -16.28 9.53 -5.56
CA LEU A 56 -15.36 10.17 -6.49
C LEU A 56 -14.12 9.27 -6.64
N VAL A 57 -13.92 8.71 -7.83
CA VAL A 57 -12.82 7.78 -8.11
C VAL A 57 -11.73 8.50 -8.90
N TYR A 58 -10.58 8.71 -8.26
CA TYR A 58 -9.40 9.33 -8.84
C TYR A 58 -8.37 8.28 -9.24
N GLY A 59 -7.57 8.60 -10.25
CA GLY A 59 -6.54 7.70 -10.77
C GLY A 59 -5.19 7.89 -10.12
N GLY A 60 -4.28 6.93 -10.31
CA GLY A 60 -2.86 7.10 -10.01
C GLY A 60 -2.10 7.75 -11.14
N SER A 61 -0.78 7.91 -10.95
CA SER A 61 0.13 8.52 -11.94
C SER A 61 -0.07 7.96 -13.35
N GLY A 62 -0.34 8.84 -14.31
CA GLY A 62 -0.59 8.48 -15.70
C GLY A 62 -2.03 8.10 -16.04
N VAL A 63 -2.94 8.14 -15.07
CA VAL A 63 -4.38 7.87 -15.25
C VAL A 63 -5.20 9.11 -14.85
N PRO A 64 -5.14 10.20 -15.62
CA PRO A 64 -5.78 11.46 -15.24
C PRO A 64 -7.32 11.40 -15.20
N LEU A 65 -7.92 10.44 -15.87
CA LEU A 65 -9.36 10.16 -15.84
C LEU A 65 -9.56 8.65 -15.87
N PRO A 66 -9.91 8.02 -14.73
CA PRO A 66 -10.17 6.59 -14.66
C PRO A 66 -11.20 6.10 -15.67
N GLY A 67 -10.85 5.06 -16.42
CA GLY A 67 -11.80 4.38 -17.32
C GLY A 67 -12.76 3.44 -16.56
N PRO A 68 -13.82 2.95 -17.22
CA PRO A 68 -14.82 2.10 -16.56
C PRO A 68 -14.25 0.88 -15.84
N LEU A 69 -13.29 0.16 -16.43
CA LEU A 69 -12.68 -1.02 -15.80
C LEU A 69 -11.89 -0.67 -14.53
N TYR A 70 -11.29 0.50 -14.49
CA TYR A 70 -10.60 0.99 -13.30
C TYR A 70 -11.61 1.29 -12.18
N VAL A 71 -12.69 2.02 -12.52
CA VAL A 71 -13.75 2.38 -11.58
C VAL A 71 -14.45 1.13 -11.05
N ASP A 72 -14.76 0.16 -11.94
CA ASP A 72 -15.37 -1.11 -11.55
C ASP A 72 -14.47 -1.92 -10.61
N ALA A 73 -13.14 -1.93 -10.84
CA ALA A 73 -12.20 -2.64 -9.97
C ALA A 73 -12.07 -1.95 -8.59
N ALA A 74 -11.97 -0.62 -8.56
CA ALA A 74 -11.96 0.13 -7.30
C ALA A 74 -13.22 -0.14 -6.46
N ASP A 75 -14.38 -0.18 -7.11
CA ASP A 75 -15.65 -0.49 -6.47
C ASP A 75 -15.68 -1.91 -5.91
N GLN A 76 -15.39 -2.92 -6.75
CA GLN A 76 -15.50 -4.33 -6.37
C GLN A 76 -14.50 -4.75 -5.29
N LEU A 77 -13.30 -4.17 -5.30
CA LEU A 77 -12.24 -4.55 -4.37
C LEU A 77 -12.27 -3.74 -3.07
N TYR A 78 -12.62 -2.45 -3.12
CA TYR A 78 -12.43 -1.57 -1.98
C TYR A 78 -13.71 -0.90 -1.48
N LEU A 79 -14.68 -0.58 -2.34
CA LEU A 79 -15.86 0.16 -1.92
C LEU A 79 -17.02 -0.75 -1.52
N GLN A 80 -17.42 -1.69 -2.38
CA GLN A 80 -18.51 -2.64 -2.09
C GLN A 80 -18.26 -3.50 -0.84
N PRO A 81 -17.03 -4.04 -0.60
CA PRO A 81 -16.75 -4.76 0.63
C PRO A 81 -16.94 -3.93 1.90
N ASN A 82 -16.79 -2.61 1.80
CA ASN A 82 -17.00 -1.65 2.88
C ASN A 82 -18.41 -1.03 2.86
N GLY A 83 -19.36 -1.70 2.21
CA GLY A 83 -20.78 -1.35 2.27
C GLY A 83 -21.24 -0.23 1.33
N PHE A 84 -20.42 0.18 0.35
CA PHE A 84 -20.84 1.15 -0.66
C PHE A 84 -21.85 0.54 -1.63
N THR A 85 -22.96 1.31 -1.88
CA THR A 85 -24.02 0.90 -2.80
C THR A 85 -24.48 2.06 -3.68
N GLY A 86 -23.73 3.15 -3.66
CA GLY A 86 -24.11 4.43 -4.28
C GLY A 86 -23.68 4.59 -5.74
N THR A 87 -23.42 5.83 -6.14
CA THR A 87 -23.06 6.20 -7.51
C THR A 87 -21.57 6.42 -7.65
N LEU A 88 -20.94 5.72 -8.60
CA LEU A 88 -19.53 5.90 -8.94
C LEU A 88 -19.36 7.04 -9.95
N GLN A 89 -18.44 7.94 -9.66
CA GLN A 89 -18.06 9.04 -10.55
C GLN A 89 -16.55 9.03 -10.79
N SER A 90 -16.13 8.77 -12.02
CA SER A 90 -14.75 9.00 -12.43
C SER A 90 -14.46 10.50 -12.38
N ALA A 91 -13.41 10.87 -11.66
CA ALA A 91 -13.02 12.26 -11.45
C ALA A 91 -11.64 12.54 -12.08
N PHE A 92 -11.43 13.76 -12.53
CA PHE A 92 -10.21 14.16 -13.24
C PHE A 92 -9.21 14.81 -12.29
N THR A 93 -7.95 14.36 -12.37
CA THR A 93 -6.77 15.03 -11.82
C THR A 93 -5.61 14.89 -12.80
N PRO A 94 -4.63 15.81 -12.86
CA PRO A 94 -3.52 15.76 -13.82
C PRO A 94 -2.68 14.49 -13.83
N GLU A 95 -2.40 13.88 -12.69
CA GLU A 95 -1.69 12.60 -12.49
C GLU A 95 -0.34 12.52 -13.22
N GLY A 96 0.41 13.63 -13.23
CA GLY A 96 1.72 13.70 -13.86
C GLY A 96 2.83 13.18 -12.95
N LEU A 97 3.71 12.34 -13.51
CA LEU A 97 4.92 11.82 -12.86
C LEU A 97 6.06 11.74 -13.88
N ARG A 98 6.59 12.90 -14.28
CA ARG A 98 7.73 12.93 -15.21
C ARG A 98 8.98 12.30 -14.60
N PRO A 99 9.76 11.46 -15.33
CA PRO A 99 9.58 11.12 -16.76
C PRO A 99 8.68 9.89 -17.03
N PHE A 100 8.18 9.21 -16.01
CA PHE A 100 7.47 7.93 -16.13
C PHE A 100 6.15 8.03 -16.89
N THR A 101 5.40 9.13 -16.72
CA THR A 101 4.15 9.38 -17.47
C THR A 101 4.39 10.17 -18.77
N GLY A 102 5.65 10.41 -19.12
CA GLY A 102 6.07 11.10 -20.33
C GLY A 102 7.03 12.27 -20.07
N LEU A 103 7.91 12.55 -21.04
CA LEU A 103 8.93 13.61 -20.90
C LEU A 103 8.33 15.02 -20.82
N ASN A 104 7.10 15.20 -21.31
CA ASN A 104 6.39 16.48 -21.30
C ASN A 104 5.28 16.54 -20.24
N SER A 105 5.14 15.51 -19.40
CA SER A 105 4.17 15.53 -18.32
C SER A 105 4.64 16.43 -17.17
N LEU A 106 3.73 16.73 -16.25
CA LEU A 106 4.06 17.42 -15.00
C LEU A 106 5.03 16.58 -14.16
N GLY A 107 5.86 17.22 -13.36
CA GLY A 107 6.52 16.57 -12.24
C GLY A 107 5.54 16.31 -11.11
N LEU A 108 5.88 15.40 -10.19
CA LEU A 108 4.98 14.96 -9.11
C LEU A 108 4.49 16.13 -8.26
N GLY A 109 5.40 16.98 -7.76
CA GLY A 109 5.04 18.10 -6.89
C GLY A 109 4.14 19.13 -7.58
N THR A 110 4.40 19.40 -8.87
CA THR A 110 3.55 20.28 -9.68
C THR A 110 2.18 19.67 -9.91
N SER A 111 2.11 18.36 -10.19
CA SER A 111 0.84 17.66 -10.37
C SER A 111 0.02 17.69 -9.09
N LEU A 112 0.57 17.23 -7.96
CA LEU A 112 -0.10 17.25 -6.66
C LEU A 112 -0.62 18.64 -6.26
N SER A 113 0.11 19.70 -6.59
CA SER A 113 -0.34 21.08 -6.32
C SER A 113 -1.56 21.49 -7.17
N GLN A 114 -1.78 20.85 -8.32
CA GLN A 114 -2.94 21.06 -9.18
C GLN A 114 -4.09 20.10 -8.84
N ASP A 115 -3.79 18.89 -8.38
CA ASP A 115 -4.75 17.88 -7.99
C ASP A 115 -5.59 18.36 -6.79
N GLN A 116 -4.94 18.93 -5.77
CA GLN A 116 -5.58 19.36 -4.53
C GLN A 116 -6.80 20.29 -4.72
N PRO A 117 -6.69 21.45 -5.39
CA PRO A 117 -7.83 22.34 -5.57
C PRO A 117 -8.95 21.72 -6.41
N ILE A 118 -8.65 20.81 -7.33
CA ILE A 118 -9.65 20.09 -8.11
C ILE A 118 -10.43 19.15 -7.20
N MET A 119 -9.75 18.32 -6.39
CA MET A 119 -10.38 17.38 -5.47
C MET A 119 -11.24 18.11 -4.42
N ILE A 120 -10.75 19.22 -3.84
CA ILE A 120 -11.53 20.04 -2.91
C ILE A 120 -12.80 20.55 -3.59
N SER A 121 -12.70 21.10 -4.79
CA SER A 121 -13.86 21.60 -5.54
C SER A 121 -14.88 20.53 -5.86
N ASP A 122 -14.42 19.31 -6.21
CA ASP A 122 -15.30 18.19 -6.50
C ASP A 122 -16.07 17.74 -5.25
N ILE A 123 -15.39 17.64 -4.10
CA ILE A 123 -15.97 17.28 -2.80
C ILE A 123 -17.00 18.33 -2.38
N GLU A 124 -16.63 19.62 -2.41
CA GLU A 124 -17.54 20.72 -2.05
C GLU A 124 -18.77 20.77 -2.97
N HIS A 125 -18.59 20.44 -4.25
CA HIS A 125 -19.69 20.36 -5.21
C HIS A 125 -20.68 19.23 -4.84
N GLN A 126 -20.18 18.05 -4.44
CA GLN A 126 -21.05 16.96 -3.99
C GLN A 126 -21.80 17.33 -2.71
N ILE A 127 -21.13 17.94 -1.74
CA ILE A 127 -21.76 18.40 -0.49
C ILE A 127 -22.85 19.44 -0.81
N ALA A 128 -22.56 20.41 -1.67
CA ALA A 128 -23.50 21.45 -2.06
C ALA A 128 -24.70 20.93 -2.86
N ALA A 129 -24.55 19.81 -3.58
CA ALA A 129 -25.66 19.15 -4.28
C ALA A 129 -26.70 18.57 -3.32
N GLY A 130 -26.32 18.33 -2.06
CA GLY A 130 -27.18 17.81 -0.99
C GLY A 130 -27.29 16.30 -0.97
N GLY A 131 -27.85 15.77 0.11
CA GLY A 131 -27.99 14.33 0.34
C GLY A 131 -26.84 13.71 1.12
N VAL A 132 -25.79 14.49 1.44
CA VAL A 132 -24.67 14.05 2.28
C VAL A 132 -25.11 13.99 3.75
N SER A 133 -24.74 12.91 4.42
CA SER A 133 -25.00 12.67 5.85
C SER A 133 -23.94 11.70 6.39
N PRO A 134 -23.84 11.52 7.71
CA PRO A 134 -22.94 10.51 8.29
C PRO A 134 -23.15 9.09 7.76
N GLU A 135 -24.37 8.74 7.34
CA GLU A 135 -24.68 7.43 6.75
C GLU A 135 -24.42 7.39 5.23
N ASN A 136 -24.28 8.55 4.58
CA ASN A 136 -24.09 8.70 3.15
C ASN A 136 -23.06 9.82 2.88
N PRO A 137 -21.79 9.64 3.27
CA PRO A 137 -20.73 10.62 3.02
C PRO A 137 -20.38 10.70 1.53
N VAL A 138 -19.68 11.75 1.13
CA VAL A 138 -18.91 11.75 -0.11
C VAL A 138 -17.74 10.80 0.05
N VAL A 139 -17.72 9.71 -0.71
CA VAL A 139 -16.59 8.77 -0.69
C VAL A 139 -15.52 9.26 -1.67
N VAL A 140 -14.26 9.32 -1.22
CA VAL A 140 -13.10 9.71 -2.03
C VAL A 140 -12.19 8.52 -2.15
N PHE A 141 -12.17 7.89 -3.33
CA PHE A 141 -11.21 6.84 -3.64
C PHE A 141 -9.97 7.44 -4.30
N GLY A 142 -8.81 7.23 -3.68
CA GLY A 142 -7.50 7.61 -4.21
C GLY A 142 -6.57 6.42 -4.38
N TYR A 143 -5.75 6.43 -5.44
CA TYR A 143 -4.73 5.43 -5.67
C TYR A 143 -3.38 6.09 -5.99
N SER A 144 -2.32 5.72 -5.23
CA SER A 144 -0.97 6.25 -5.47
C SER A 144 -0.97 7.78 -5.38
N GLN A 145 -0.64 8.50 -6.44
CA GLN A 145 -0.58 9.96 -6.47
C GLN A 145 -1.88 10.63 -6.00
N SER A 146 -3.05 10.13 -6.39
CA SER A 146 -4.30 10.71 -5.91
C SER A 146 -4.59 10.38 -4.44
N SER A 147 -4.08 9.30 -3.87
CA SER A 147 -4.14 9.09 -2.41
C SER A 147 -3.23 10.08 -1.66
N ASP A 148 -2.05 10.39 -2.19
CA ASP A 148 -1.21 11.45 -1.64
C ASP A 148 -1.92 12.82 -1.69
N ALA A 149 -2.55 13.16 -2.82
CA ALA A 149 -3.31 14.39 -2.96
C ALA A 149 -4.49 14.44 -1.98
N ALA A 150 -5.23 13.33 -1.82
CA ALA A 150 -6.33 13.19 -0.88
C ALA A 150 -5.87 13.39 0.57
N SER A 151 -4.75 12.79 0.95
CA SER A 151 -4.11 12.99 2.26
C SER A 151 -3.83 14.49 2.53
N LEU A 152 -3.27 15.19 1.55
CA LEU A 152 -2.89 16.60 1.68
C LEU A 152 -4.07 17.56 1.76
N ILE A 153 -5.24 17.21 1.22
CA ILE A 153 -6.42 18.08 1.30
C ILE A 153 -7.22 17.92 2.60
N MET A 154 -7.02 16.85 3.38
CA MET A 154 -7.76 16.62 4.62
C MET A 154 -7.68 17.83 5.57
N GLN A 155 -6.47 18.34 5.81
CA GLN A 155 -6.29 19.53 6.65
C GLN A 155 -6.96 20.78 6.05
N GLN A 156 -6.92 20.92 4.72
CA GLN A 156 -7.53 22.07 4.04
C GLN A 156 -9.06 22.04 4.14
N LEU A 157 -9.68 20.88 3.95
CA LEU A 157 -11.12 20.67 4.14
C LEU A 157 -11.54 20.92 5.59
N HIS A 158 -10.76 20.42 6.54
CA HIS A 158 -11.02 20.66 7.97
C HIS A 158 -10.96 22.14 8.32
N ASP A 159 -9.93 22.87 7.86
CA ASP A 159 -9.76 24.31 8.08
C ASP A 159 -10.85 25.13 7.39
N ALA A 160 -11.41 24.63 6.28
CA ALA A 160 -12.57 25.22 5.61
C ALA A 160 -13.89 24.93 6.33
N GLY A 161 -13.89 24.07 7.36
CA GLY A 161 -15.04 23.72 8.18
C GLY A 161 -15.94 22.64 7.57
N VAL A 162 -15.42 21.81 6.67
CA VAL A 162 -16.14 20.63 6.18
C VAL A 162 -16.23 19.61 7.32
N PRO A 163 -17.44 19.17 7.71
CA PRO A 163 -17.61 18.20 8.79
C PRO A 163 -16.92 16.87 8.49
N ALA A 164 -16.34 16.25 9.51
CA ALA A 164 -15.66 14.95 9.35
C ALA A 164 -16.61 13.86 8.80
N ASP A 165 -17.85 13.86 9.25
CA ASP A 165 -18.86 12.86 8.85
C ASP A 165 -19.41 13.06 7.42
N ASP A 166 -19.05 14.16 6.74
CA ASP A 166 -19.51 14.43 5.38
C ASP A 166 -18.60 13.80 4.31
N VAL A 167 -17.40 13.33 4.67
CA VAL A 167 -16.41 12.76 3.74
C VAL A 167 -15.79 11.51 4.33
N HIS A 168 -15.64 10.46 3.51
CA HIS A 168 -14.92 9.24 3.86
C HIS A 168 -13.86 8.96 2.79
N PHE A 169 -12.60 8.77 3.20
CA PHE A 169 -11.49 8.49 2.30
C PHE A 169 -11.18 7.00 2.25
N VAL A 170 -10.99 6.46 1.03
CA VAL A 170 -10.49 5.10 0.79
C VAL A 170 -9.23 5.24 -0.05
N LEU A 171 -8.07 5.03 0.56
CA LEU A 171 -6.76 5.30 -0.02
C LEU A 171 -6.00 4.00 -0.25
N VAL A 172 -5.47 3.78 -1.45
CA VAL A 172 -4.67 2.61 -1.77
C VAL A 172 -3.29 3.03 -2.28
N GLY A 173 -2.23 2.40 -1.78
CA GLY A 173 -0.86 2.73 -2.16
C GLY A 173 -0.43 4.15 -1.74
N ASP A 174 -0.87 4.63 -0.58
CA ASP A 174 -0.62 5.98 -0.05
C ASP A 174 0.83 6.11 0.44
N THR A 175 1.64 6.92 -0.24
CA THR A 175 3.03 7.20 0.16
C THR A 175 3.14 8.00 1.45
N ASN A 176 2.06 8.65 1.87
CA ASN A 176 1.96 9.38 3.15
C ASN A 176 1.45 8.50 4.30
N ASN A 177 1.19 7.20 4.06
CA ASN A 177 0.71 6.28 5.09
C ASN A 177 1.60 6.31 6.34
N PRO A 178 1.09 6.67 7.55
CA PRO A 178 1.89 6.69 8.76
C PRO A 178 2.42 5.31 9.19
N ALA A 179 1.83 4.22 8.67
CA ALA A 179 2.25 2.85 8.97
C ALA A 179 3.48 2.36 8.17
N GLY A 180 4.17 3.23 7.44
CA GLY A 180 5.35 2.82 6.66
C GLY A 180 5.49 3.51 5.32
N GLY A 181 4.65 4.49 5.02
CA GLY A 181 4.71 5.24 3.76
C GLY A 181 6.05 5.92 3.54
N GLY A 182 6.60 5.81 2.33
CA GLY A 182 7.93 6.29 2.00
C GLY A 182 8.15 7.78 2.28
N PHE A 183 7.12 8.61 2.15
CA PHE A 183 7.20 10.04 2.47
C PHE A 183 7.00 10.31 3.96
N SER A 184 6.13 9.56 4.64
CA SER A 184 5.88 9.74 6.08
C SER A 184 7.12 9.46 6.94
N LEU A 185 8.05 8.61 6.46
CA LEU A 185 9.31 8.30 7.15
C LEU A 185 10.22 9.52 7.36
N PHE A 186 10.02 10.59 6.60
CA PHE A 186 10.79 11.83 6.78
C PHE A 186 10.21 12.79 7.83
N ASP A 187 9.06 12.45 8.43
CA ASP A 187 8.40 13.19 9.51
C ASP A 187 8.31 14.72 9.27
N PHE A 188 7.76 15.10 8.10
CA PHE A 188 7.53 16.51 7.80
C PHE A 188 6.29 17.02 8.53
N PRO A 189 6.34 18.21 9.14
CA PRO A 189 5.16 18.84 9.74
C PRO A 189 4.07 19.08 8.70
N SER A 190 2.81 18.95 9.11
CA SER A 190 1.64 19.28 8.28
C SER A 190 1.80 20.67 7.64
N GLY A 191 1.52 20.76 6.34
CA GLY A 191 1.65 21.99 5.57
C GLY A 191 3.07 22.35 5.13
N ASN A 192 4.11 21.59 5.54
CA ASN A 192 5.47 21.71 5.04
C ASN A 192 5.75 20.58 4.06
N THR A 193 5.91 20.92 2.81
CA THR A 193 6.47 20.01 1.81
C THR A 193 7.94 20.34 1.64
N GLY A 194 8.83 19.42 2.02
CA GLY A 194 10.21 19.44 1.56
C GLY A 194 10.24 19.10 0.07
N ALA A 195 11.29 19.48 -0.62
CA ALA A 195 11.50 19.04 -1.99
C ALA A 195 12.90 18.45 -2.13
N LEU A 196 13.01 17.30 -2.74
CA LEU A 196 14.30 16.82 -3.21
C LEU A 196 14.75 17.74 -4.33
N SER A 197 15.79 18.54 -4.06
CA SER A 197 16.29 19.57 -4.97
C SER A 197 16.57 18.98 -6.36
N GLY A 198 15.89 19.51 -7.37
CA GLY A 198 16.13 19.21 -8.78
C GLY A 198 15.26 18.13 -9.42
N VAL A 199 14.39 17.43 -8.68
CA VAL A 199 13.57 16.32 -9.23
C VAL A 199 12.07 16.48 -9.03
N ASP A 200 11.58 17.62 -8.54
CA ASP A 200 10.15 17.89 -8.32
C ASP A 200 9.40 16.74 -7.59
N VAL A 201 10.07 16.16 -6.60
CA VAL A 201 9.49 15.16 -5.69
C VAL A 201 9.29 15.82 -4.33
N PRO A 202 8.05 16.09 -3.93
CA PRO A 202 7.78 16.65 -2.62
C PRO A 202 7.93 15.56 -1.56
N LEU A 203 8.50 15.94 -0.42
CA LEU A 203 8.41 15.16 0.81
C LEU A 203 7.22 15.72 1.59
N GLN A 204 6.35 14.85 2.09
CA GLN A 204 5.03 15.22 2.57
C GLN A 204 4.85 14.76 4.03
N PRO A 205 3.93 15.38 4.78
CA PRO A 205 3.55 14.89 6.09
C PRO A 205 2.80 13.56 5.99
N ALA A 206 2.78 12.81 7.08
CA ALA A 206 1.92 11.64 7.19
C ALA A 206 0.45 12.00 7.03
N THR A 207 -0.33 11.07 6.46
CA THR A 207 -1.78 11.18 6.35
C THR A 207 -2.39 11.40 7.73
N PRO A 208 -3.21 12.45 7.93
CA PRO A 208 -3.88 12.68 9.20
C PRO A 208 -4.78 11.50 9.60
N SER A 209 -4.64 11.02 10.84
CA SER A 209 -5.42 9.89 11.35
C SER A 209 -6.70 10.28 12.09
N ASP A 210 -6.92 11.56 12.35
CA ASP A 210 -7.95 12.07 13.27
C ASP A 210 -8.87 13.15 12.67
N LEU A 211 -8.75 13.42 11.37
CA LEU A 211 -9.53 14.47 10.72
C LEU A 211 -10.79 13.96 10.01
N TYR A 212 -10.68 12.82 9.32
CA TYR A 212 -11.77 12.23 8.54
C TYR A 212 -11.75 10.71 8.64
N PRO A 213 -12.92 10.04 8.60
CA PRO A 213 -12.98 8.59 8.41
C PRO A 213 -12.16 8.18 7.19
N THR A 214 -11.23 7.24 7.38
CA THR A 214 -10.27 6.87 6.34
C THR A 214 -9.90 5.39 6.43
N ASP A 215 -9.99 4.69 5.30
CA ASP A 215 -9.47 3.34 5.12
C ASP A 215 -8.20 3.39 4.26
N ILE A 216 -7.06 2.98 4.79
CA ILE A 216 -5.79 2.94 4.05
C ILE A 216 -5.38 1.49 3.79
N TYR A 217 -5.28 1.12 2.51
CA TYR A 217 -4.86 -0.21 2.07
C TYR A 217 -3.45 -0.19 1.51
N SER A 218 -2.60 -1.04 2.06
CA SER A 218 -1.22 -1.25 1.63
C SER A 218 -1.02 -2.71 1.22
N ILE A 219 -0.25 -2.97 0.17
CA ILE A 219 0.23 -4.32 -0.15
C ILE A 219 1.65 -4.48 0.41
N GLU A 220 1.90 -5.59 1.08
CA GLU A 220 3.21 -5.95 1.64
C GLU A 220 4.33 -5.80 0.62
N TYR A 221 5.43 -5.14 1.00
CA TYR A 221 6.61 -4.81 0.19
C TYR A 221 6.41 -3.74 -0.90
N ASP A 222 5.28 -3.07 -0.96
CA ASP A 222 5.12 -1.91 -1.82
C ASP A 222 5.86 -0.70 -1.24
N SER A 223 6.92 -0.22 -1.89
CA SER A 223 7.75 0.86 -1.37
C SER A 223 7.02 2.18 -1.14
N ALA A 224 5.87 2.39 -1.77
CA ALA A 224 5.08 3.61 -1.59
C ALA A 224 4.43 3.65 -0.19
N PRO A 225 3.51 2.73 0.19
CA PRO A 225 2.87 2.72 1.48
C PRO A 225 3.59 1.89 2.56
N ASP A 226 4.59 1.08 2.19
CA ASP A 226 5.24 0.10 3.08
C ASP A 226 6.75 0.01 2.81
N PHE A 227 7.50 1.03 3.21
CA PHE A 227 8.95 1.09 3.07
C PHE A 227 9.65 0.56 4.32
N PRO A 228 10.81 -0.13 4.20
CA PRO A 228 11.57 -0.65 5.35
C PRO A 228 11.98 0.44 6.33
N GLN A 229 11.76 0.21 7.62
CA GLN A 229 12.19 1.09 8.71
C GLN A 229 13.71 1.05 8.93
N TYR A 230 14.33 -0.11 8.73
CA TYR A 230 15.74 -0.36 9.02
C TYR A 230 16.59 -0.32 7.73
N THR A 231 16.87 0.86 7.26
CA THR A 231 17.60 1.12 6.00
C THR A 231 19.06 0.64 6.00
N SER A 232 19.59 0.13 7.10
CA SER A 232 20.85 -0.64 7.11
C SER A 232 20.72 -2.00 6.40
N ASN A 233 19.49 -2.50 6.21
CA ASN A 233 19.20 -3.71 5.48
C ASN A 233 18.95 -3.41 3.98
N LEU A 234 20.04 -3.27 3.22
CA LEU A 234 19.94 -2.97 1.78
C LEU A 234 19.18 -4.02 0.97
N LEU A 235 19.03 -5.26 1.48
CA LEU A 235 18.25 -6.30 0.83
C LEU A 235 16.75 -5.96 0.91
N SER A 236 16.29 -5.46 2.06
CA SER A 236 14.91 -5.00 2.24
C SER A 236 14.62 -3.77 1.40
N ASP A 237 15.54 -2.79 1.39
CA ASP A 237 15.38 -1.58 0.58
C ASP A 237 15.26 -1.93 -0.91
N LEU A 238 16.15 -2.80 -1.41
CA LEU A 238 16.08 -3.26 -2.80
C LEU A 238 14.80 -4.06 -3.10
N ASN A 239 14.33 -4.86 -2.14
CA ASN A 239 13.07 -5.59 -2.28
C ASN A 239 11.89 -4.62 -2.40
N ALA A 240 11.81 -3.60 -1.55
CA ALA A 240 10.79 -2.57 -1.59
C ALA A 240 10.86 -1.74 -2.90
N ASP A 241 12.06 -1.35 -3.33
CA ASP A 241 12.25 -0.65 -4.61
C ASP A 241 11.73 -1.46 -5.80
N LEU A 242 11.96 -2.79 -5.80
CA LEU A 242 11.37 -3.68 -6.81
C LEU A 242 9.85 -3.83 -6.63
N GLY A 243 9.34 -3.73 -5.42
CA GLY A 243 7.91 -3.66 -5.12
C GLY A 243 7.20 -2.52 -5.83
N THR A 244 7.88 -1.38 -6.08
CA THR A 244 7.32 -0.30 -6.91
C THR A 244 6.89 -0.79 -8.31
N PHE A 245 7.59 -1.76 -8.86
CA PHE A 245 7.31 -2.28 -10.22
C PHE A 245 6.40 -3.50 -10.22
N PHE A 246 6.55 -4.38 -9.25
CA PHE A 246 5.86 -5.67 -9.20
C PHE A 246 4.60 -5.65 -8.33
N VAL A 247 4.52 -4.74 -7.35
CA VAL A 247 3.44 -4.67 -6.37
C VAL A 247 2.62 -3.39 -6.51
N HIS A 248 3.27 -2.21 -6.52
CA HIS A 248 2.56 -0.91 -6.52
C HIS A 248 1.58 -0.73 -7.67
N THR A 249 1.80 -1.37 -8.79
CA THR A 249 0.95 -1.26 -9.98
C THR A 249 -0.21 -2.25 -10.01
N THR A 250 -0.41 -3.07 -8.96
CA THR A 250 -1.33 -4.21 -8.98
C THR A 250 -2.59 -4.05 -8.14
N TYR A 251 -2.77 -2.97 -7.40
CA TYR A 251 -3.92 -2.78 -6.48
C TYR A 251 -5.29 -3.04 -7.10
N LEU A 252 -5.46 -2.77 -8.37
CA LEU A 252 -6.72 -3.01 -9.09
C LEU A 252 -6.74 -4.35 -9.87
N ASP A 253 -5.67 -5.12 -9.78
CA ASP A 253 -5.52 -6.42 -10.45
C ASP A 253 -5.46 -7.60 -9.45
N ILE A 254 -5.48 -7.33 -8.14
CA ILE A 254 -5.52 -8.37 -7.09
C ILE A 254 -6.86 -9.11 -7.09
N SER A 255 -6.87 -10.32 -6.55
CA SER A 255 -8.11 -11.09 -6.45
C SER A 255 -8.98 -10.65 -5.25
N PRO A 256 -10.31 -10.90 -5.29
CA PRO A 256 -11.17 -10.70 -4.12
C PRO A 256 -10.72 -11.49 -2.88
N GLU A 257 -10.13 -12.66 -3.08
CA GLU A 257 -9.58 -13.47 -1.98
C GLU A 257 -8.36 -12.81 -1.35
N GLN A 258 -7.52 -12.17 -2.17
CA GLN A 258 -6.34 -11.46 -1.67
C GLN A 258 -6.74 -10.23 -0.87
N ILE A 259 -7.69 -9.40 -1.34
CA ILE A 259 -8.19 -8.27 -0.55
C ILE A 259 -8.89 -8.74 0.73
N ALA A 260 -9.62 -9.86 0.70
CA ALA A 260 -10.26 -10.45 1.87
C ALA A 260 -9.24 -11.00 2.90
N SER A 261 -7.97 -11.18 2.53
CA SER A 261 -6.90 -11.56 3.45
C SER A 261 -6.22 -10.37 4.13
N ALA A 262 -6.65 -9.14 3.82
CA ALA A 262 -6.11 -7.93 4.43
C ALA A 262 -6.22 -8.00 5.96
N GLN A 263 -5.14 -7.58 6.63
CA GLN A 263 -5.05 -7.58 8.08
C GLN A 263 -5.22 -6.15 8.60
N LEU A 264 -6.18 -5.95 9.51
CA LEU A 264 -6.31 -4.69 10.22
C LEU A 264 -5.13 -4.54 11.19
N LEU A 265 -4.37 -3.47 11.04
CA LEU A 265 -3.14 -3.26 11.80
C LEU A 265 -3.44 -2.73 13.22
N PRO A 266 -2.58 -3.03 14.21
CA PRO A 266 -2.62 -2.38 15.51
C PRO A 266 -2.55 -0.85 15.36
N GLY A 267 -3.24 -0.12 16.22
CA GLY A 267 -3.30 1.34 16.13
C GLY A 267 -4.38 1.89 15.20
N SER A 268 -5.09 1.05 14.46
CA SER A 268 -6.32 1.43 13.75
C SER A 268 -7.45 1.76 14.72
N GLN A 269 -8.45 2.51 14.25
CA GLN A 269 -9.64 2.84 15.04
C GLN A 269 -10.36 1.57 15.51
N ASP A 270 -10.64 0.66 14.60
CA ASP A 270 -11.42 -0.56 14.84
C ASP A 270 -10.58 -1.77 15.29
N SER A 271 -9.27 -1.58 15.49
CA SER A 271 -8.39 -2.66 15.92
C SER A 271 -8.73 -3.15 17.33
N THR A 272 -8.74 -4.47 17.52
CA THR A 272 -8.83 -5.09 18.86
C THR A 272 -7.48 -5.16 19.57
N ILE A 273 -6.39 -4.88 18.84
CA ILE A 273 -5.03 -4.88 19.36
C ILE A 273 -4.53 -3.45 19.28
N ASP A 274 -4.32 -2.84 20.45
CA ASP A 274 -3.82 -1.47 20.58
C ASP A 274 -4.64 -0.43 19.78
N PRO A 275 -5.97 -0.32 20.03
CA PRO A 275 -6.83 0.57 19.26
C PRO A 275 -6.49 2.04 19.51
N CYS A 276 -6.59 2.87 18.47
CA CYS A 276 -6.44 4.31 18.61
C CYS A 276 -7.80 4.97 18.92
N ALA A 277 -8.04 5.32 20.17
CA ALA A 277 -9.32 5.87 20.60
C ALA A 277 -9.63 7.29 20.06
N ALA A 278 -8.65 7.99 19.50
CA ALA A 278 -8.81 9.33 18.94
C ALA A 278 -8.69 9.37 17.42
N CYS A 279 -8.40 8.24 16.78
CA CYS A 279 -8.29 8.15 15.32
C CYS A 279 -9.64 7.88 14.67
N LEU A 280 -9.71 8.26 13.39
CA LEU A 280 -10.82 7.96 12.47
C LEU A 280 -10.32 7.09 11.30
N THR A 281 -9.14 6.49 11.44
CA THR A 281 -8.46 5.77 10.34
C THR A 281 -8.26 4.30 10.70
N ASP A 282 -8.57 3.44 9.74
CA ASP A 282 -8.23 2.03 9.73
C ASP A 282 -7.15 1.73 8.69
N TYR A 283 -6.17 0.92 9.08
CA TYR A 283 -5.01 0.57 8.26
C TYR A 283 -5.05 -0.92 7.95
N TYR A 284 -5.06 -1.24 6.67
CA TYR A 284 -5.14 -2.61 6.17
C TYR A 284 -3.86 -2.98 5.44
N MET A 285 -3.22 -4.07 5.87
CA MET A 285 -2.10 -4.67 5.17
C MET A 285 -2.56 -5.91 4.41
N ILE A 286 -2.39 -5.90 3.10
CA ILE A 286 -2.68 -7.01 2.20
C ILE A 286 -1.39 -7.83 2.03
N PRO A 287 -1.33 -9.07 2.55
CA PRO A 287 -0.15 -9.91 2.41
C PRO A 287 0.19 -10.18 0.94
N ASN A 288 1.49 -10.23 0.62
CA ASN A 288 1.98 -10.58 -0.69
C ASN A 288 2.70 -11.94 -0.67
N ASP A 289 2.18 -12.88 -1.46
CA ASP A 289 2.75 -14.23 -1.55
C ASP A 289 4.13 -14.22 -2.21
N ASN A 290 4.36 -13.28 -3.15
CA ASN A 290 5.61 -13.18 -3.87
C ASN A 290 6.56 -12.18 -3.23
N LEU A 291 7.86 -12.52 -3.25
CA LEU A 291 8.91 -11.62 -2.79
C LEU A 291 9.45 -10.81 -3.98
N PRO A 292 9.23 -9.48 -4.04
CA PRO A 292 9.57 -8.66 -5.20
C PRO A 292 10.99 -8.84 -5.73
N ILE A 293 11.99 -9.00 -4.84
CA ILE A 293 13.38 -9.19 -5.24
C ILE A 293 13.61 -10.50 -6.02
N LEU A 294 12.76 -11.50 -5.83
CA LEU A 294 12.82 -12.78 -6.53
C LEU A 294 11.85 -12.88 -7.71
N GLU A 295 10.91 -11.96 -7.86
CA GLU A 295 9.94 -12.00 -8.98
C GLU A 295 10.58 -12.02 -10.39
N PRO A 296 11.75 -11.39 -10.64
CA PRO A 296 12.43 -11.55 -11.92
C PRO A 296 12.73 -13.01 -12.30
N LEU A 297 12.87 -13.92 -11.33
CA LEU A 297 13.03 -15.35 -11.59
C LEU A 297 11.76 -15.96 -12.18
N LEU A 298 10.57 -15.53 -11.72
CA LEU A 298 9.29 -16.04 -12.20
C LEU A 298 9.00 -15.67 -13.66
N LEU A 299 9.72 -14.68 -14.21
CA LEU A 299 9.68 -14.33 -15.63
C LEU A 299 10.48 -15.31 -16.51
N ILE A 300 11.30 -16.16 -15.90
CA ILE A 300 12.16 -17.14 -16.61
C ILE A 300 11.45 -18.49 -16.64
N PRO A 301 11.09 -19.04 -17.82
CA PRO A 301 10.46 -20.36 -17.91
C PRO A 301 11.27 -21.44 -17.19
N GLY A 302 10.64 -22.13 -16.23
CA GLY A 302 11.25 -23.24 -15.49
C GLY A 302 12.10 -22.83 -14.28
N ALA A 303 12.14 -21.54 -13.92
CA ALA A 303 12.89 -21.09 -12.74
C ALA A 303 12.08 -21.14 -11.43
N GLN A 304 10.80 -21.52 -11.46
CA GLN A 304 9.97 -21.68 -10.25
C GLN A 304 10.67 -22.48 -9.13
N PRO A 305 11.30 -23.65 -9.38
CA PRO A 305 11.99 -24.38 -8.32
C PRO A 305 13.16 -23.62 -7.68
N LEU A 306 13.78 -22.70 -8.43
CA LEU A 306 14.84 -21.84 -7.90
C LEU A 306 14.24 -20.73 -7.02
N TYR A 307 13.09 -20.17 -7.42
CA TYR A 307 12.34 -19.23 -6.60
C TYR A 307 11.96 -19.90 -5.28
N ASP A 308 11.29 -21.06 -5.32
CA ASP A 308 10.82 -21.79 -4.14
C ASP A 308 11.97 -22.16 -3.18
N LEU A 309 13.15 -22.47 -3.72
CA LEU A 309 14.34 -22.75 -2.92
C LEU A 309 14.89 -21.52 -2.20
N LEU A 310 14.85 -20.34 -2.84
CA LEU A 310 15.47 -19.12 -2.30
C LEU A 310 14.53 -18.30 -1.42
N GLU A 311 13.23 -18.40 -1.68
CA GLU A 311 12.22 -17.54 -1.09
C GLU A 311 12.19 -17.59 0.44
N PRO A 312 12.15 -18.76 1.13
CA PRO A 312 11.95 -18.80 2.58
C PRO A 312 13.04 -18.05 3.35
N ASP A 313 14.32 -18.29 3.01
CA ASP A 313 15.44 -17.63 3.69
C ASP A 313 15.55 -16.15 3.29
N THR A 314 15.29 -15.83 2.02
CA THR A 314 15.32 -14.44 1.55
C THR A 314 14.23 -13.61 2.19
N ARG A 315 13.02 -14.15 2.38
CA ARG A 315 11.91 -13.49 3.06
C ARG A 315 12.28 -13.11 4.49
N ILE A 316 12.86 -14.04 5.25
CA ILE A 316 13.34 -13.76 6.62
C ILE A 316 14.32 -12.58 6.62
N LEU A 317 15.29 -12.59 5.71
CA LEU A 317 16.31 -11.55 5.63
C LEU A 317 15.72 -10.19 5.17
N VAL A 318 14.73 -10.19 4.27
CA VAL A 318 14.00 -8.99 3.85
C VAL A 318 13.17 -8.46 5.02
N ASN A 319 12.40 -9.30 5.71
CA ASN A 319 11.51 -8.91 6.79
C ASN A 319 12.26 -8.24 7.95
N LEU A 320 13.54 -8.53 8.15
CA LEU A 320 14.38 -7.80 9.13
C LEU A 320 14.39 -6.28 8.90
N GLY A 321 14.24 -5.82 7.67
CA GLY A 321 14.13 -4.40 7.37
C GLY A 321 12.84 -3.76 7.89
N TYR A 322 11.84 -4.58 8.20
CA TYR A 322 10.56 -4.16 8.79
C TYR A 322 10.48 -4.47 10.30
N GLY A 323 11.55 -4.98 10.90
CA GLY A 323 11.61 -5.28 12.33
C GLY A 323 10.99 -6.62 12.74
N SER A 324 10.77 -7.52 11.78
CA SER A 324 10.20 -8.86 11.99
C SER A 324 11.02 -9.92 11.28
N ILE A 325 10.72 -11.19 11.51
CA ILE A 325 11.18 -12.33 10.69
C ILE A 325 10.05 -13.01 9.94
N THR A 326 8.81 -12.63 10.24
CA THR A 326 7.59 -13.25 9.69
C THR A 326 6.76 -12.27 8.86
N GLU A 327 6.82 -10.99 9.17
CA GLU A 327 5.98 -9.95 8.56
C GLU A 327 6.85 -8.94 7.80
N GLY A 328 6.48 -8.63 6.59
CA GLY A 328 7.15 -7.67 5.73
C GLY A 328 6.59 -6.26 5.82
N TRP A 329 6.09 -5.88 7.00
CA TRP A 329 5.62 -4.53 7.30
C TRP A 329 6.00 -4.10 8.72
N ASN A 330 5.94 -2.79 8.98
CA ASN A 330 6.26 -2.23 10.29
C ASN A 330 5.34 -2.78 11.39
N GLN A 331 5.94 -3.07 12.57
CA GLN A 331 5.25 -3.66 13.72
C GLN A 331 4.79 -2.63 14.76
N GLU A 332 5.14 -1.36 14.57
CA GLU A 332 4.69 -0.27 15.45
C GLU A 332 3.20 0.06 15.17
N PRO A 333 2.52 0.76 16.11
CA PRO A 333 1.14 1.19 15.86
C PRO A 333 1.00 2.03 14.58
N ALA A 334 0.06 1.66 13.74
CA ALA A 334 -0.09 2.23 12.39
C ALA A 334 -0.44 3.72 12.35
N ASN A 335 -1.04 4.25 13.43
CA ASN A 335 -1.38 5.67 13.56
C ASN A 335 -0.21 6.56 13.99
N VAL A 336 0.97 6.00 14.16
CA VAL A 336 2.18 6.73 14.56
C VAL A 336 3.16 6.71 13.39
N PRO A 337 3.54 7.87 12.84
CA PRO A 337 4.57 7.95 11.82
C PRO A 337 5.86 7.26 12.27
N ILE A 338 6.40 6.39 11.46
CA ILE A 338 7.68 5.75 11.74
C ILE A 338 8.83 6.57 11.18
N THR A 339 10.00 6.41 11.79
CA THR A 339 11.24 7.05 11.35
C THR A 339 12.28 6.00 11.01
N PHE A 340 13.22 6.34 10.13
CA PHE A 340 14.32 5.45 9.81
C PHE A 340 15.12 5.08 11.07
N ALA A 341 15.41 3.79 11.22
CA ALA A 341 16.22 3.24 12.29
C ALA A 341 17.46 2.53 11.75
N ALA A 342 18.51 2.50 12.56
CA ALA A 342 19.79 1.94 12.12
C ALA A 342 19.85 0.41 12.15
N SER A 343 19.07 -0.24 13.01
CA SER A 343 19.15 -1.69 13.21
C SER A 343 17.91 -2.23 13.90
N PRO A 344 17.42 -3.42 13.53
CA PRO A 344 16.35 -4.13 14.24
C PRO A 344 16.69 -4.37 15.71
N LEU A 345 15.68 -4.62 16.52
CA LEU A 345 15.85 -4.98 17.94
C LEU A 345 16.65 -6.28 18.07
N ALA A 346 17.49 -6.38 19.10
CA ALA A 346 18.30 -7.55 19.37
C ALA A 346 17.45 -8.83 19.52
N SER A 347 16.24 -8.71 20.10
CA SER A 347 15.28 -9.81 20.25
C SER A 347 14.80 -10.39 18.91
N VAL A 348 14.76 -9.59 17.86
CA VAL A 348 14.44 -10.04 16.49
C VAL A 348 15.66 -10.71 15.87
N LEU A 349 16.84 -10.10 15.98
CA LEU A 349 18.08 -10.65 15.45
C LEU A 349 18.45 -12.01 16.07
N ASP A 350 18.17 -12.24 17.34
CA ASP A 350 18.41 -13.50 18.05
C ASP A 350 17.58 -14.68 17.50
N GLN A 351 16.48 -14.40 16.79
CA GLN A 351 15.61 -15.45 16.19
C GLN A 351 16.11 -15.90 14.81
N VAL A 352 16.91 -15.10 14.13
CA VAL A 352 17.34 -15.34 12.73
C VAL A 352 18.03 -16.70 12.54
N PRO A 353 19.01 -17.14 13.37
CA PRO A 353 19.68 -18.42 13.14
C PRO A 353 18.72 -19.61 13.17
N SER A 354 17.72 -19.60 14.02
CA SER A 354 16.72 -20.68 14.09
C SER A 354 15.73 -20.62 12.94
N ALA A 355 15.34 -19.43 12.52
CA ALA A 355 14.43 -19.23 11.38
C ALA A 355 15.07 -19.70 10.06
N LEU A 356 16.32 -19.31 9.78
CA LEU A 356 17.07 -19.77 8.59
C LEU A 356 17.27 -21.29 8.61
N ALA A 357 17.55 -21.90 9.78
CA ALA A 357 17.67 -23.34 9.88
C ALA A 357 16.35 -24.08 9.58
N ALA A 358 15.20 -23.44 9.83
CA ALA A 358 13.88 -23.96 9.46
C ALA A 358 13.56 -23.73 7.97
N GLY A 359 13.95 -22.59 7.40
CA GLY A 359 13.79 -22.27 5.98
C GLY A 359 14.46 -23.29 5.06
N TRP A 360 15.69 -23.70 5.38
CA TRP A 360 16.42 -24.74 4.68
C TRP A 360 15.72 -26.12 4.64
N GLN A 361 14.75 -26.35 5.51
CA GLN A 361 13.98 -27.60 5.53
C GLN A 361 12.69 -27.51 4.69
N GLN A 362 12.33 -26.32 4.27
CA GLN A 362 11.10 -26.04 3.49
C GLN A 362 11.38 -25.91 1.99
N GLY A 363 12.54 -25.39 1.58
CA GLY A 363 13.01 -25.32 0.20
C GLY A 363 13.72 -26.62 -0.23
#